data_9ec37559011d5d959284a7608b967c34
#
_entry.id   9ec37559011d5d959284a7608b967c34
#
_cell.length_a   1.000
_cell.length_b   1.000
_cell.length_c   1.000
_cell.angle_alpha   90.00
_cell.angle_beta   90.00
_cell.angle_gamma   90.00
#
_symmetry.space_group_name_H-M   'P 1'
#
loop_
_entity.id
_entity.type
_entity.pdbx_description
1 polymer ?
#
loop_
_entity_poly.entity_id
_entity_poly.type
_entity_poly.pdbx_seq_one_letter_code
_entity_poly.pdbx_strand_id
1 'polypeptide(L)'
;MIYHIELKRVYAPIDEQDGARILVDRLWPRGKSHSSLALDEWCRVVAPSTQLRRHYHQQQINQAVFNSRYRHELVRTPDNLLPLMTYARQGCLTLLT
;
A
#
# COMPACT_ATOMS: atom_id res chain seq x y z
N MET A 1 -9.70 -13.81 -15.22
CA MET A 1 -8.43 -14.00 -14.49
C MET A 1 -8.63 -13.60 -13.03
N ILE A 2 -8.20 -14.44 -12.11
CA ILE A 2 -8.33 -14.19 -10.67
C ILE A 2 -6.98 -13.75 -10.14
N TYR A 3 -6.95 -12.62 -9.44
CA TYR A 3 -5.76 -12.12 -8.78
C TYR A 3 -5.83 -12.45 -7.29
N HIS A 4 -4.67 -12.80 -6.70
CA HIS A 4 -4.55 -12.99 -5.26
C HIS A 4 -3.84 -11.78 -4.66
N ILE A 5 -4.61 -10.90 -4.04
CA ILE A 5 -4.10 -9.68 -3.43
C ILE A 5 -4.44 -9.72 -1.95
N GLU A 6 -3.42 -9.68 -1.11
CA GLU A 6 -3.55 -9.70 0.34
C GLU A 6 -3.12 -8.36 0.92
N LEU A 7 -3.68 -8.01 2.06
CA LEU A 7 -3.28 -6.84 2.82
C LEU A 7 -2.73 -7.32 4.16
N LYS A 8 -1.50 -6.88 4.49
CA LYS A 8 -0.84 -7.28 5.74
C LYS A 8 -0.21 -6.08 6.41
N ARG A 9 -0.15 -6.14 7.75
CA ARG A 9 0.61 -5.15 8.50
C ARG A 9 2.10 -5.43 8.34
N VAL A 10 2.90 -4.35 8.31
CA VAL A 10 4.36 -4.48 8.19
C VAL A 10 4.98 -5.24 9.36
N TYR A 11 4.29 -5.27 10.51
CA TYR A 11 4.77 -5.96 11.71
C TYR A 11 4.35 -7.42 11.79
N ALA A 12 3.52 -7.89 10.84
CA ALA A 12 3.13 -9.29 10.77
C ALA A 12 4.30 -10.14 10.27
N PRO A 13 4.37 -11.42 10.67
CA PRO A 13 5.46 -12.30 10.22
C PRO A 13 5.48 -12.45 8.70
N ILE A 14 6.69 -12.57 8.16
CA ILE A 14 6.90 -12.87 6.75
C ILE A 14 6.46 -14.31 6.49
N ASP A 15 5.72 -14.52 5.39
CA ASP A 15 5.23 -15.83 4.98
C ASP A 15 5.67 -16.10 3.54
N GLU A 16 6.06 -17.34 3.26
CA GLU A 16 6.45 -17.72 1.89
C GLU A 16 5.31 -17.52 0.90
N GLN A 17 4.07 -17.59 1.36
CA GLN A 17 2.90 -17.43 0.52
C GLN A 17 2.55 -15.98 0.25
N ASP A 18 3.27 -15.02 0.84
CA ASP A 18 3.06 -13.59 0.58
C ASP A 18 3.27 -13.24 -0.90
N GLY A 19 4.11 -14.00 -1.60
CA GLY A 19 4.48 -13.66 -2.97
C GLY A 19 5.25 -12.35 -3.01
N ALA A 20 4.89 -11.46 -3.93
CA ALA A 20 5.48 -10.13 -4.00
C ALA A 20 5.06 -9.30 -2.80
N ARG A 21 6.03 -8.72 -2.08
CA ARG A 21 5.80 -7.92 -0.88
C ARG A 21 6.09 -6.46 -1.19
N ILE A 22 5.05 -5.65 -1.21
CA ILE A 22 5.13 -4.25 -1.65
C ILE A 22 4.66 -3.35 -0.51
N LEU A 23 5.54 -2.45 -0.05
CA LEU A 23 5.13 -1.44 0.93
C LEU A 23 4.40 -0.32 0.21
N VAL A 24 3.20 -0.01 0.69
CA VAL A 24 2.33 1.00 0.06
C VAL A 24 2.09 2.21 0.96
N ASP A 25 2.89 2.36 2.00
CA ASP A 25 2.87 3.56 2.85
C ASP A 25 3.81 4.63 2.30
N ARG A 26 3.53 5.88 2.63
CA ARG A 26 4.37 7.01 2.21
C ARG A 26 5.65 7.10 3.05
N LEU A 27 5.59 6.66 4.31
CA LEU A 27 6.71 6.73 5.23
C LEU A 27 7.24 5.33 5.53
N TRP A 28 8.54 5.25 5.80
CA TRP A 28 9.17 3.98 6.18
C TRP A 28 8.70 3.56 7.57
N PRO A 29 8.37 2.27 7.79
CA PRO A 29 7.91 1.79 9.09
C PRO A 29 8.98 1.95 10.17
N ARG A 30 8.56 2.44 11.32
CA ARG A 30 9.46 2.66 12.46
C ARG A 30 9.97 1.32 12.99
N GLY A 31 11.28 1.26 13.24
CA GLY A 31 11.90 0.07 13.83
C GLY A 31 12.19 -1.07 12.86
N LYS A 32 11.98 -0.86 11.56
CA LYS A 32 12.21 -1.90 10.53
C LYS A 32 13.40 -1.54 9.65
N SER A 33 14.28 -2.52 9.42
CA SER A 33 15.35 -2.40 8.43
C SER A 33 14.84 -2.88 7.07
N HIS A 34 15.57 -2.55 5.99
CA HIS A 34 15.23 -3.05 4.66
C HIS A 34 15.25 -4.57 4.61
N SER A 35 16.25 -5.19 5.24
CA SER A 35 16.36 -6.66 5.24
C SER A 35 15.24 -7.31 6.04
N SER A 36 14.78 -6.69 7.12
CA SER A 36 13.74 -7.27 7.97
C SER A 36 12.36 -7.27 7.32
N LEU A 37 12.11 -6.39 6.35
CA LEU A 37 10.82 -6.32 5.66
C LEU A 37 10.76 -7.24 4.44
N ALA A 38 11.92 -7.63 3.90
CA ALA A 38 11.98 -8.48 2.71
C ALA A 38 11.07 -7.96 1.59
N LEU A 39 11.20 -6.67 1.25
CA LEU A 39 10.37 -6.03 0.23
C LEU A 39 10.88 -6.32 -1.15
N ASP A 40 9.96 -6.48 -2.09
CA ASP A 40 10.28 -6.43 -3.52
C ASP A 40 10.28 -4.99 -4.04
N GLU A 41 9.43 -4.13 -3.45
CA GLU A 41 9.39 -2.73 -3.85
C GLU A 41 8.71 -1.87 -2.78
N TRP A 42 9.03 -0.58 -2.76
CA TRP A 42 8.34 0.42 -1.96
C TRP A 42 7.61 1.38 -2.89
N CYS A 43 6.28 1.27 -2.95
CA CYS A 43 5.42 2.06 -3.82
C CYS A 43 4.79 3.22 -3.06
N ARG A 44 5.53 4.30 -2.85
CA ARG A 44 5.02 5.47 -2.10
C ARG A 44 3.88 6.18 -2.83
N VAL A 45 3.94 6.20 -4.15
CA VAL A 45 3.01 6.99 -4.96
C VAL A 45 1.56 6.51 -4.88
N VAL A 46 1.34 5.27 -4.43
CA VAL A 46 -0.03 4.75 -4.27
C VAL A 46 -0.61 5.04 -2.88
N ALA A 47 0.20 5.57 -1.96
CA ALA A 47 -0.29 5.95 -0.63
C ALA A 47 -1.17 7.19 -0.72
N PRO A 48 -2.12 7.38 0.23
CA PRO A 48 -2.86 8.63 0.31
C PRO A 48 -1.92 9.83 0.41
N SER A 49 -2.33 10.97 -0.14
CA SER A 49 -1.50 12.18 -0.05
C SER A 49 -1.26 12.58 1.40
N THR A 50 -0.17 13.30 1.63
CA THR A 50 0.15 13.82 2.97
C THR A 50 -0.98 14.70 3.51
N GLN A 51 -1.58 15.52 2.64
CA GLN A 51 -2.68 16.38 3.03
C GLN A 51 -3.91 15.58 3.46
N LEU A 52 -4.27 14.55 2.68
CA LEU A 52 -5.42 13.70 3.00
C LEU A 52 -5.22 12.96 4.32
N ARG A 53 -4.01 12.40 4.53
CA ARG A 53 -3.67 11.73 5.79
C ARG A 53 -3.75 12.68 6.96
N ARG A 54 -3.26 13.90 6.80
CA ARG A 54 -3.29 14.91 7.85
C ARG A 54 -4.73 15.25 8.24
N HIS A 55 -5.62 15.47 7.27
CA HIS A 55 -7.02 15.76 7.54
C HIS A 55 -7.69 14.63 8.33
N TYR A 56 -7.38 13.39 7.98
CA TYR A 56 -7.95 12.24 8.67
C TYR A 56 -7.41 12.12 10.10
N HIS A 57 -6.11 12.25 10.29
CA HIS A 57 -5.49 12.15 11.61
C HIS A 57 -5.89 13.30 12.54
N GLN A 58 -6.19 14.47 12.00
CA GLN A 58 -6.70 15.60 12.77
C GLN A 58 -8.21 15.51 12.98
N GLN A 59 -8.84 14.42 12.58
CA GLN A 59 -10.28 14.17 12.75
C GLN A 59 -11.15 15.20 12.04
N GLN A 60 -10.64 15.82 10.98
CA GLN A 60 -11.39 16.80 10.18
C GLN A 60 -12.34 16.12 9.19
N ILE A 61 -12.07 14.84 8.86
CA ILE A 61 -12.91 14.02 7.99
C ILE A 61 -13.06 12.64 8.62
N ASN A 62 -14.18 11.97 8.33
CA ASN A 62 -14.41 10.62 8.80
C ASN A 62 -13.87 9.59 7.80
N GLN A 63 -13.98 8.30 8.17
CA GLN A 63 -13.45 7.21 7.35
C GLN A 63 -14.10 7.17 5.95
N ALA A 64 -15.40 7.41 5.86
CA ALA A 64 -16.10 7.37 4.58
C ALA A 64 -15.61 8.46 3.64
N VAL A 65 -15.41 9.67 4.15
CA VAL A 65 -14.87 10.78 3.36
C VAL A 65 -13.42 10.51 2.98
N PHE A 66 -12.61 9.97 3.91
CA PHE A 66 -11.24 9.57 3.61
C PHE A 66 -11.19 8.58 2.46
N ASN A 67 -11.99 7.52 2.53
CA ASN A 67 -12.02 6.49 1.49
C ASN A 67 -12.40 7.05 0.13
N SER A 68 -13.41 7.93 0.10
CA SER A 68 -13.87 8.55 -1.13
C SER A 68 -12.78 9.43 -1.76
N ARG A 69 -12.12 10.25 -0.94
CA ARG A 69 -11.04 11.13 -1.41
C ARG A 69 -9.82 10.35 -1.86
N TYR A 70 -9.47 9.27 -1.16
CA TYR A 70 -8.35 8.43 -1.55
C TYR A 70 -8.62 7.75 -2.89
N ARG A 71 -9.81 7.21 -3.06
CA ARG A 71 -10.21 6.62 -4.34
C ARG A 71 -10.09 7.64 -5.47
N HIS A 72 -10.49 8.89 -5.21
CA HIS A 72 -10.40 9.96 -6.18
C HIS A 72 -8.96 10.27 -6.56
N GLU A 73 -8.06 10.29 -5.57
CA GLU A 73 -6.64 10.47 -5.82
C GLU A 73 -6.08 9.37 -6.72
N LEU A 74 -6.44 8.12 -6.46
CA LEU A 74 -5.98 6.99 -7.26
C LEU A 74 -6.47 7.05 -8.70
N VAL A 75 -7.71 7.46 -8.91
CA VAL A 75 -8.31 7.58 -10.24
C VAL A 75 -7.62 8.67 -11.07
N ARG A 76 -7.13 9.73 -10.42
CA ARG A 76 -6.46 10.84 -11.11
C ARG A 76 -5.08 10.47 -11.63
N THR A 77 -4.45 9.45 -11.07
CA THR A 77 -3.11 9.02 -11.43
C THR A 77 -3.04 7.50 -11.60
N PRO A 78 -3.81 6.94 -12.56
CA PRO A 78 -3.94 5.48 -12.67
C PRO A 78 -2.63 4.78 -12.98
N ASP A 79 -1.68 5.45 -13.64
CA ASP A 79 -0.39 4.86 -13.98
C ASP A 79 0.44 4.54 -12.75
N ASN A 80 0.16 5.17 -11.61
CA ASN A 80 0.85 4.85 -10.36
C ASN A 80 0.56 3.43 -9.87
N LEU A 81 -0.52 2.81 -10.36
CA LEU A 81 -0.90 1.44 -10.02
C LEU A 81 -0.24 0.39 -10.91
N LEU A 82 0.41 0.79 -12.02
CA LEU A 82 0.98 -0.15 -12.96
C LEU A 82 1.98 -1.12 -12.34
N PRO A 83 2.92 -0.70 -11.47
CA PRO A 83 3.83 -1.66 -10.83
C PRO A 83 3.09 -2.72 -10.03
N LEU A 84 2.04 -2.33 -9.29
CA LEU A 84 1.25 -3.27 -8.51
C LEU A 84 0.52 -4.27 -9.41
N MET A 85 -0.01 -3.80 -10.53
CA MET A 85 -0.69 -4.66 -11.49
C MET A 85 0.26 -5.67 -12.11
N THR A 86 1.50 -5.26 -12.37
CA THR A 86 2.52 -6.16 -12.90
C THR A 86 2.80 -7.31 -11.93
N TYR A 87 3.00 -6.99 -10.64
CA TYR A 87 3.19 -8.02 -9.62
C TYR A 87 1.97 -8.92 -9.47
N ALA A 88 0.77 -8.35 -9.49
CA ALA A 88 -0.46 -9.11 -9.36
C ALA A 88 -0.67 -10.12 -10.49
N ARG A 89 -0.21 -9.79 -11.69
CA ARG A 89 -0.27 -10.71 -12.83
C ARG A 89 0.71 -11.87 -12.74
N GLN A 90 1.80 -11.69 -12.01
CA GLN A 90 2.85 -12.69 -11.87
C GLN A 90 2.54 -13.73 -10.79
N GLY A 91 1.67 -13.41 -9.84
CA GLY A 91 1.34 -14.30 -8.74
C GLY A 91 0.69 -13.55 -7.60
N CYS A 92 0.83 -14.09 -6.38
CA CYS A 92 0.29 -13.44 -5.20
C CYS A 92 0.99 -12.10 -4.95
N LEU A 93 0.22 -11.10 -4.59
CA LEU A 93 0.69 -9.76 -4.23
C LEU A 93 0.23 -9.45 -2.82
N THR A 94 1.17 -9.13 -1.94
CA THR A 94 0.87 -8.71 -0.57
C THR A 94 1.22 -7.23 -0.41
N LEU A 95 0.21 -6.45 -0.12
CA LEU A 95 0.37 -5.01 0.16
C LEU A 95 0.63 -4.84 1.65
N LEU A 96 1.74 -4.20 1.99
CA LEU A 96 2.15 -3.97 3.37
C LEU A 96 1.87 -2.53 3.77
N THR A 97 1.30 -2.39 4.93
CA THR A 97 0.97 -1.07 5.46
C THR A 97 1.14 -0.98 6.97
#